data_497f1a368bb9b4292d735661ea6039a6
#
_entry.id   497f1a368bb9b4292d735661ea6039a6
#
_cell.length_a   1.000
_cell.length_b   1.000
_cell.length_c   1.000
_cell.angle_alpha   90.00
_cell.angle_beta   90.00
_cell.angle_gamma   90.00
#
_symmetry.space_group_name_H-M   'P 1'
#
loop_
_entity.id
_entity.type
_entity.pdbx_description
1 polymer ?
#
loop_
_entity_poly.entity_id
_entity_poly.type
_entity_poly.pdbx_seq_one_letter_code
_entity_poly.pdbx_strand_id
1 'polypeptide(L)'
;HTGNGVIGTTEAERFNMLGAMVRVSPKLWELFGNMGPRLVFLRLPDRQQSLDQTVTRLTKLSSKRSYTEKLEVARKIVLAFYENIAKYYPDGVTWNKEADDKETIQKIAKLAVLVTKMRAIIPKENRQYVGKPQIEDPTRIYMTLLGICKCVAFIRGRTHITAEELAVAYRIAIDSVPEERSGVLLALIDNGGTISTKEYAKITGVSRGTVYTRFDHMERLGICQYTQKSIKTKPADAIQLTDEWMWMSDEDISLNG
;
A
#
# COMPACT_ATOMS: atom_id res chain seq x y z
N HIS A 1 -16.79 35.09 21.19
CA HIS A 1 -15.32 35.30 21.08
C HIS A 1 -14.63 33.97 21.30
N THR A 2 -14.35 33.28 20.24
CA THR A 2 -13.42 32.14 20.25
C THR A 2 -12.01 32.74 20.26
N GLY A 3 -11.36 32.66 21.42
CA GLY A 3 -9.96 33.06 21.55
C GLY A 3 -9.09 32.21 20.64
N ASN A 4 -8.39 32.86 19.72
CA ASN A 4 -7.33 32.26 18.93
C ASN A 4 -6.11 31.98 19.84
N GLY A 5 -6.25 31.00 20.73
CA GLY A 5 -5.09 30.43 21.40
C GLY A 5 -4.38 29.55 20.40
N VAL A 6 -3.09 29.80 20.14
CA VAL A 6 -2.24 28.87 19.40
C VAL A 6 -2.17 27.60 20.23
N ILE A 7 -2.91 26.57 19.82
CA ILE A 7 -2.81 25.23 20.40
C ILE A 7 -1.65 24.56 19.66
N GLY A 8 -0.49 24.52 20.28
CA GLY A 8 0.69 23.87 19.76
C GLY A 8 1.76 23.74 20.85
N THR A 9 2.66 22.79 20.68
CA THR A 9 3.83 22.64 21.54
C THR A 9 4.90 23.65 21.14
N THR A 10 5.63 24.18 22.10
CA THR A 10 6.74 25.12 21.87
C THR A 10 7.95 24.43 21.27
N GLU A 11 8.00 23.11 21.30
CA GLU A 11 9.07 22.28 20.73
C GLU A 11 8.52 21.39 19.63
N ALA A 12 9.36 21.05 18.65
CA ALA A 12 9.01 20.15 17.56
C ALA A 12 8.87 18.73 18.10
N GLU A 13 7.65 18.28 18.33
CA GLU A 13 7.36 16.92 18.75
C GLU A 13 7.21 15.99 17.55
N ARG A 14 7.82 14.80 17.64
CA ARG A 14 7.59 13.72 16.69
C ARG A 14 6.52 12.80 17.25
N PHE A 15 5.46 12.60 16.49
CA PHE A 15 4.41 11.66 16.86
C PHE A 15 4.08 10.73 15.70
N ASN A 16 3.66 9.50 16.05
CA ASN A 16 3.10 8.56 15.11
C ASN A 16 1.60 8.44 15.40
N MET A 17 0.80 8.41 14.35
CA MET A 17 -0.64 8.25 14.44
C MET A 17 -1.07 6.95 13.74
N LEU A 18 -1.78 6.09 14.48
CA LEU A 18 -2.47 4.94 13.93
C LEU A 18 -3.97 5.23 13.95
N GLY A 19 -4.61 5.14 12.79
CA GLY A 19 -6.05 5.34 12.66
C GLY A 19 -6.69 4.18 11.90
N ALA A 20 -7.98 3.98 12.11
CA ALA A 20 -8.76 3.01 11.34
C ALA A 20 -9.91 3.73 10.62
N MET A 21 -10.17 3.34 9.38
CA MET A 21 -11.28 3.85 8.59
C MET A 21 -11.93 2.72 7.79
N VAL A 22 -13.21 2.85 7.50
CA VAL A 22 -13.95 1.81 6.77
C VAL A 22 -13.58 1.82 5.29
N ARG A 23 -13.41 3.01 4.70
CA ARG A 23 -13.07 3.17 3.27
C ARG A 23 -12.37 4.50 3.03
N VAL A 24 -11.36 4.48 2.16
CA VAL A 24 -10.72 5.70 1.66
C VAL A 24 -11.50 6.19 0.43
N SER A 25 -12.15 7.35 0.55
CA SER A 25 -12.90 7.91 -0.58
C SER A 25 -11.95 8.52 -1.64
N PRO A 26 -12.39 8.68 -2.91
CA PRO A 26 -11.61 9.35 -3.96
C PRO A 26 -11.15 10.76 -3.54
N LYS A 27 -12.00 11.53 -2.85
CA LYS A 27 -11.64 12.87 -2.35
C LYS A 27 -10.52 12.84 -1.31
N LEU A 28 -10.47 11.79 -0.48
CA LEU A 28 -9.37 11.62 0.48
C LEU A 28 -8.06 11.29 -0.24
N TRP A 29 -8.09 10.53 -1.34
CA TRP A 29 -6.89 10.30 -2.15
C TRP A 29 -6.34 11.59 -2.77
N GLU A 30 -7.20 12.50 -3.26
CA GLU A 30 -6.79 13.83 -3.73
C GLU A 30 -6.17 14.65 -2.60
N LEU A 31 -6.78 14.63 -1.40
CA LEU A 31 -6.25 15.33 -0.25
C LEU A 31 -4.88 14.78 0.17
N PHE A 32 -4.72 13.46 0.21
CA PHE A 32 -3.46 12.81 0.54
C PHE A 32 -2.37 13.09 -0.51
N GLY A 33 -2.71 13.16 -1.79
CA GLY A 33 -1.82 13.60 -2.84
C GLY A 33 -1.28 15.02 -2.61
N ASN A 34 -2.12 15.92 -2.11
CA ASN A 34 -1.72 17.30 -1.80
C ASN A 34 -0.97 17.45 -0.47
N MET A 35 -1.18 16.55 0.49
CA MET A 35 -0.49 16.56 1.80
C MET A 35 0.89 15.91 1.79
N GLY A 36 1.27 15.32 0.67
CA GLY A 36 2.51 14.55 0.55
C GLY A 36 2.44 13.14 1.17
N PRO A 37 3.46 12.31 0.97
CA PRO A 37 3.46 10.88 1.27
C PRO A 37 3.67 10.59 2.77
N ARG A 38 2.78 11.12 3.62
CA ARG A 38 2.88 10.96 5.09
C ARG A 38 2.13 9.76 5.64
N LEU A 39 1.22 9.18 4.84
CA LEU A 39 0.36 8.09 5.27
C LEU A 39 0.60 6.86 4.42
N VAL A 40 0.66 5.72 5.07
CA VAL A 40 0.58 4.40 4.44
C VAL A 40 -0.65 3.68 4.96
N PHE A 41 -1.19 2.79 4.15
CA PHE A 41 -2.41 2.07 4.45
C PHE A 41 -2.13 0.58 4.50
N LEU A 42 -2.87 -0.11 5.34
CA LEU A 42 -2.99 -1.56 5.34
C LEU A 42 -4.47 -1.90 5.23
N ARG A 43 -4.88 -2.47 4.12
CA ARG A 43 -6.24 -2.95 3.92
C ARG A 43 -6.40 -4.30 4.59
N LEU A 44 -7.37 -4.38 5.48
CA LEU A 44 -7.76 -5.67 6.02
C LEU A 44 -8.55 -6.43 4.96
N PRO A 45 -8.28 -7.72 4.76
CA PRO A 45 -9.01 -8.52 3.78
C PRO A 45 -10.50 -8.52 4.12
N ASP A 46 -11.33 -8.34 3.08
CA ASP A 46 -12.76 -8.54 3.21
C ASP A 46 -12.99 -10.00 3.59
N ARG A 47 -13.42 -10.21 4.82
CA ARG A 47 -13.85 -11.52 5.25
C ARG A 47 -15.22 -11.82 4.61
N GLN A 48 -15.22 -12.40 3.42
CA GLN A 48 -16.41 -13.04 2.87
C GLN A 48 -16.77 -14.21 3.78
N GLN A 49 -17.51 -13.93 4.83
CA GLN A 49 -18.02 -14.94 5.74
C GLN A 49 -19.40 -15.39 5.26
N SER A 50 -19.65 -16.69 5.28
CA SER A 50 -21.01 -17.19 5.11
C SER A 50 -21.93 -16.61 6.20
N LEU A 51 -23.23 -16.59 5.94
CA LEU A 51 -24.20 -16.13 6.95
C LEU A 51 -24.01 -16.83 8.28
N ASP A 52 -23.80 -18.15 8.28
CA ASP A 52 -23.60 -18.95 9.49
C ASP A 52 -22.31 -18.57 10.24
N GLN A 53 -21.22 -18.34 9.52
CA GLN A 53 -19.97 -17.85 10.10
C GLN A 53 -20.14 -16.46 10.72
N THR A 54 -20.89 -15.59 10.04
CA THR A 54 -21.19 -14.24 10.53
C THR A 54 -22.04 -14.31 11.80
N VAL A 55 -23.13 -15.08 11.80
CA VAL A 55 -23.99 -15.28 12.96
C VAL A 55 -23.19 -15.86 14.13
N THR A 56 -22.41 -16.92 13.90
CA THR A 56 -21.57 -17.52 14.93
C THR A 56 -20.59 -16.52 15.53
N ARG A 57 -19.97 -15.67 14.70
CA ARG A 57 -19.08 -14.61 15.16
C ARG A 57 -19.79 -13.56 15.99
N LEU A 58 -20.95 -13.07 15.51
CA LEU A 58 -21.73 -12.06 16.23
C LEU A 58 -22.23 -12.59 17.58
N THR A 59 -22.67 -13.84 17.62
CA THR A 59 -23.09 -14.49 18.86
C THR A 59 -21.95 -14.63 19.86
N LYS A 60 -20.73 -14.96 19.37
CA LYS A 60 -19.52 -15.01 20.23
C LYS A 60 -19.08 -13.61 20.69
N LEU A 61 -19.25 -12.58 19.86
CA LEU A 61 -18.94 -11.18 20.23
C LEU A 61 -19.93 -10.63 21.26
N SER A 62 -21.16 -11.14 21.32
CA SER A 62 -22.15 -10.71 22.31
C SER A 62 -21.75 -11.11 23.74
N SER A 63 -20.84 -12.06 23.91
CA SER A 63 -20.23 -12.35 25.20
C SER A 63 -19.12 -11.34 25.51
N LYS A 64 -19.45 -10.21 26.15
CA LYS A 64 -18.48 -9.16 26.58
C LYS A 64 -17.23 -9.72 27.27
N ARG A 65 -17.38 -10.81 27.99
CA ARG A 65 -16.30 -11.47 28.74
C ARG A 65 -15.19 -11.99 27.83
N SER A 66 -15.53 -12.64 26.71
CA SER A 66 -14.53 -13.18 25.76
C SER A 66 -13.71 -12.09 25.07
N TYR A 67 -14.30 -10.93 24.76
CA TYR A 67 -13.57 -9.82 24.16
C TYR A 67 -12.58 -9.17 25.13
N THR A 68 -13.05 -8.90 26.35
CA THR A 68 -12.23 -8.28 27.41
C THR A 68 -11.04 -9.17 27.77
N GLU A 69 -11.26 -10.48 27.91
CA GLU A 69 -10.18 -11.45 28.21
C GLU A 69 -9.11 -11.46 27.11
N LYS A 70 -9.53 -11.47 25.83
CA LYS A 70 -8.58 -11.42 24.70
C LYS A 70 -7.80 -10.11 24.66
N LEU A 71 -8.47 -8.99 24.95
CA LEU A 71 -7.83 -7.68 25.00
C LEU A 71 -6.77 -7.63 26.12
N GLU A 72 -7.08 -8.18 27.30
CA GLU A 72 -6.12 -8.25 28.42
C GLU A 72 -4.91 -9.13 28.09
N VAL A 73 -5.12 -10.26 27.41
CA VAL A 73 -4.01 -11.11 26.94
C VAL A 73 -3.14 -10.35 25.94
N ALA A 74 -3.75 -9.67 24.95
CA ALA A 74 -3.02 -8.88 23.97
C ALA A 74 -2.22 -7.75 24.63
N ARG A 75 -2.81 -7.03 25.59
CA ARG A 75 -2.11 -5.98 26.37
C ARG A 75 -0.90 -6.53 27.11
N LYS A 76 -1.04 -7.67 27.80
CA LYS A 76 0.08 -8.30 28.50
C LYS A 76 1.23 -8.67 27.57
N ILE A 77 0.92 -9.23 26.40
CA ILE A 77 1.94 -9.58 25.39
C ILE A 77 2.68 -8.33 24.93
N VAL A 78 1.93 -7.26 24.59
CA VAL A 78 2.52 -5.99 24.13
C VAL A 78 3.37 -5.34 25.20
N LEU A 79 2.89 -5.30 26.45
CA LEU A 79 3.67 -4.75 27.58
C LEU A 79 4.95 -5.54 27.81
N ALA A 80 4.87 -6.87 27.87
CA ALA A 80 6.04 -7.72 28.05
C ALA A 80 7.06 -7.54 26.91
N PHE A 81 6.59 -7.32 25.68
CA PHE A 81 7.46 -7.01 24.54
C PHE A 81 8.21 -5.69 24.75
N TYR A 82 7.51 -4.62 25.14
CA TYR A 82 8.16 -3.32 25.41
C TYR A 82 9.11 -3.36 26.60
N GLU A 83 8.75 -4.06 27.69
CA GLU A 83 9.62 -4.24 28.85
C GLU A 83 10.91 -4.98 28.47
N ASN A 84 10.80 -6.00 27.62
CA ASN A 84 11.98 -6.72 27.12
C ASN A 84 12.85 -5.80 26.23
N ILE A 85 12.24 -4.99 25.33
CA ILE A 85 13.00 -4.02 24.53
C ILE A 85 13.74 -3.05 25.44
N ALA A 86 13.08 -2.45 26.40
CA ALA A 86 13.70 -1.50 27.33
C ALA A 86 14.83 -2.13 28.15
N LYS A 87 14.67 -3.39 28.52
CA LYS A 87 15.68 -4.14 29.29
C LYS A 87 16.92 -4.50 28.47
N TYR A 88 16.72 -5.01 27.24
CA TYR A 88 17.81 -5.55 26.43
C TYR A 88 18.44 -4.51 25.48
N TYR A 89 17.74 -3.41 25.23
CA TYR A 89 18.18 -2.34 24.34
C TYR A 89 17.98 -0.96 24.99
N PRO A 90 18.58 -0.69 26.17
CA PRO A 90 18.37 0.57 26.89
C PRO A 90 18.85 1.80 26.07
N ASP A 91 19.88 1.63 25.27
CA ASP A 91 20.46 2.68 24.42
C ASP A 91 19.92 2.63 22.98
N GLY A 92 18.84 1.86 22.74
CA GLY A 92 18.27 1.63 21.42
C GLY A 92 18.90 0.44 20.68
N VAL A 93 18.30 0.13 19.52
CA VAL A 93 18.71 -1.02 18.70
C VAL A 93 19.81 -0.61 17.72
N THR A 94 20.99 -1.22 17.84
CA THR A 94 22.05 -1.05 16.85
C THR A 94 21.73 -1.87 15.60
N TRP A 95 21.52 -1.17 14.47
CA TRP A 95 21.16 -1.78 13.21
C TRP A 95 22.39 -2.20 12.41
N ASN A 96 22.46 -3.46 12.00
CA ASN A 96 23.56 -3.98 11.16
C ASN A 96 23.27 -3.72 9.68
N LYS A 97 23.53 -2.50 9.23
CA LYS A 97 23.27 -2.06 7.85
C LYS A 97 24.08 -2.83 6.81
N GLU A 98 25.26 -3.34 7.16
CA GLU A 98 26.13 -4.06 6.24
C GLU A 98 25.59 -5.45 5.90
N ALA A 99 24.79 -6.03 6.80
CA ALA A 99 24.11 -7.30 6.60
C ALA A 99 22.75 -7.16 5.90
N ASP A 100 22.26 -5.94 5.63
CA ASP A 100 21.02 -5.73 4.89
C ASP A 100 21.15 -6.34 3.48
N ASP A 101 20.14 -7.11 3.06
CA ASP A 101 20.07 -7.62 1.69
C ASP A 101 19.86 -6.48 0.69
N LYS A 102 20.88 -6.24 -0.13
CA LYS A 102 20.94 -5.12 -1.07
C LYS A 102 19.84 -5.18 -2.12
N GLU A 103 19.50 -6.38 -2.58
CA GLU A 103 18.45 -6.56 -3.58
C GLU A 103 17.09 -6.20 -3.00
N THR A 104 16.77 -6.67 -1.80
CA THR A 104 15.55 -6.31 -1.09
C THR A 104 15.46 -4.81 -0.83
N ILE A 105 16.56 -4.16 -0.41
CA ILE A 105 16.59 -2.70 -0.24
C ILE A 105 16.29 -1.96 -1.55
N GLN A 106 16.83 -2.42 -2.67
CA GLN A 106 16.53 -1.83 -3.99
C GLN A 106 15.07 -2.04 -4.39
N LYS A 107 14.48 -3.22 -4.12
CA LYS A 107 13.07 -3.49 -4.36
C LYS A 107 12.15 -2.62 -3.50
N ILE A 108 12.48 -2.42 -2.22
CA ILE A 108 11.76 -1.47 -1.35
C ILE A 108 11.81 -0.05 -1.92
N ALA A 109 12.96 0.38 -2.44
CA ALA A 109 13.08 1.69 -3.09
C ALA A 109 12.22 1.78 -4.37
N LYS A 110 12.21 0.75 -5.21
CA LYS A 110 11.32 0.66 -6.38
C LYS A 110 9.84 0.72 -5.97
N LEU A 111 9.43 0.01 -4.91
CA LEU A 111 8.07 0.09 -4.38
C LEU A 111 7.70 1.51 -3.93
N ALA A 112 8.62 2.25 -3.35
CA ALA A 112 8.37 3.65 -2.98
C ALA A 112 8.12 4.53 -4.21
N VAL A 113 8.90 4.36 -5.28
CA VAL A 113 8.69 5.04 -6.56
C VAL A 113 7.34 4.64 -7.17
N LEU A 114 6.99 3.36 -7.13
CA LEU A 114 5.69 2.85 -7.60
C LEU A 114 4.53 3.54 -6.88
N VAL A 115 4.58 3.61 -5.55
CA VAL A 115 3.53 4.24 -4.73
C VAL A 115 3.35 5.71 -5.11
N THR A 116 4.43 6.48 -5.27
CA THR A 116 4.34 7.89 -5.63
C THR A 116 3.80 8.08 -7.05
N LYS A 117 4.23 7.27 -8.02
CA LYS A 117 3.66 7.27 -9.36
C LYS A 117 2.16 6.92 -9.32
N MET A 118 1.77 5.86 -8.62
CA MET A 118 0.38 5.41 -8.55
C MET A 118 -0.54 6.32 -7.71
N ARG A 119 0.00 7.18 -6.87
CA ARG A 119 -0.75 8.24 -6.16
C ARG A 119 -0.84 9.53 -6.95
N ALA A 120 -0.01 9.72 -7.97
CA ALA A 120 0.10 10.97 -8.69
C ALA A 120 -1.25 11.45 -9.24
N ILE A 121 -1.45 12.74 -9.17
CA ILE A 121 -2.60 13.40 -9.77
C ILE A 121 -2.34 13.52 -11.27
N ILE A 122 -3.29 13.07 -12.09
CA ILE A 122 -3.27 13.26 -13.54
C ILE A 122 -4.17 14.46 -13.84
N PRO A 123 -3.61 15.62 -14.22
CA PRO A 123 -4.40 16.83 -14.41
C PRO A 123 -5.44 16.67 -15.53
N LYS A 124 -6.62 17.24 -15.33
CA LYS A 124 -7.72 17.24 -16.30
C LYS A 124 -8.31 18.63 -16.45
N GLU A 125 -8.54 19.04 -17.68
CA GLU A 125 -9.32 20.22 -18.03
C GLU A 125 -10.41 19.80 -19.03
N ASN A 126 -11.65 20.23 -18.81
CA ASN A 126 -12.79 19.90 -19.68
C ASN A 126 -12.90 18.41 -20.03
N ARG A 127 -12.65 17.52 -19.03
CA ARG A 127 -12.61 16.05 -19.14
C ARG A 127 -11.45 15.49 -20.00
N GLN A 128 -10.54 16.31 -20.49
CA GLN A 128 -9.34 15.88 -21.20
C GLN A 128 -8.13 15.91 -20.26
N TYR A 129 -7.23 14.96 -20.44
CA TYR A 129 -5.98 14.95 -19.69
C TYR A 129 -5.02 16.01 -20.24
N VAL A 130 -4.50 16.86 -19.36
CA VAL A 130 -3.58 17.95 -19.71
C VAL A 130 -2.30 17.81 -18.89
N GLY A 131 -1.16 18.01 -19.60
CA GLY A 131 0.14 18.00 -18.93
C GLY A 131 0.61 16.62 -18.46
N LYS A 132 1.64 16.65 -17.61
CA LYS A 132 2.25 15.44 -17.03
C LYS A 132 1.66 15.14 -15.65
N PRO A 133 1.64 13.85 -15.21
CA PRO A 133 1.29 13.51 -13.84
C PRO A 133 2.18 14.24 -12.82
N GLN A 134 1.58 14.68 -11.72
CA GLN A 134 2.30 15.33 -10.61
C GLN A 134 2.77 14.24 -9.66
N ILE A 135 4.02 13.82 -9.81
CA ILE A 135 4.64 12.76 -9.01
C ILE A 135 5.42 13.40 -7.87
N GLU A 136 5.18 12.93 -6.65
CA GLU A 136 5.88 13.37 -5.44
C GLU A 136 7.27 12.74 -5.33
N ASP A 137 8.13 13.32 -4.48
CA ASP A 137 9.42 12.72 -4.13
C ASP A 137 9.21 11.41 -3.33
N PRO A 138 9.82 10.29 -3.73
CA PRO A 138 9.60 8.98 -3.10
C PRO A 138 10.30 8.82 -1.75
N THR A 139 11.19 9.73 -1.36
CA THR A 139 12.06 9.59 -0.18
C THR A 139 11.27 9.28 1.10
N ARG A 140 10.16 9.97 1.33
CA ARG A 140 9.35 9.76 2.55
C ARG A 140 8.68 8.39 2.58
N ILE A 141 8.13 7.94 1.45
CA ILE A 141 7.55 6.59 1.34
C ILE A 141 8.63 5.54 1.53
N TYR A 142 9.79 5.73 0.90
CA TYR A 142 10.94 4.84 1.08
C TYR A 142 11.34 4.71 2.55
N MET A 143 11.52 5.84 3.25
CA MET A 143 11.88 5.84 4.67
C MET A 143 10.82 5.15 5.54
N THR A 144 9.54 5.32 5.20
CA THR A 144 8.43 4.68 5.91
C THR A 144 8.43 3.18 5.68
N LEU A 145 8.49 2.72 4.42
CA LEU A 145 8.54 1.30 4.10
C LEU A 145 9.76 0.62 4.71
N LEU A 146 10.94 1.23 4.58
CA LEU A 146 12.17 0.74 5.17
C LEU A 146 12.08 0.67 6.70
N GLY A 147 11.50 1.67 7.35
CA GLY A 147 11.28 1.69 8.79
C GLY A 147 10.37 0.54 9.24
N ILE A 148 9.28 0.30 8.53
CA ILE A 148 8.37 -0.82 8.83
C ILE A 148 9.08 -2.17 8.63
N CYS A 149 9.85 -2.34 7.54
CA CYS A 149 10.62 -3.56 7.31
C CYS A 149 11.63 -3.80 8.44
N LYS A 150 12.32 -2.76 8.90
CA LYS A 150 13.22 -2.85 10.07
C LYS A 150 12.48 -3.28 11.34
N CYS A 151 11.31 -2.70 11.60
CA CYS A 151 10.50 -3.11 12.75
C CYS A 151 10.07 -4.58 12.65
N VAL A 152 9.68 -5.05 11.47
CA VAL A 152 9.29 -6.45 11.26
C VAL A 152 10.48 -7.39 11.44
N ALA A 153 11.64 -7.06 10.85
CA ALA A 153 12.87 -7.83 11.04
C ALA A 153 13.27 -7.91 12.53
N PHE A 154 13.17 -6.79 13.24
CA PHE A 154 13.44 -6.73 14.67
C PHE A 154 12.48 -7.62 15.50
N ILE A 155 11.18 -7.56 15.22
CA ILE A 155 10.19 -8.43 15.87
C ILE A 155 10.50 -9.92 15.62
N ARG A 156 11.10 -10.24 14.47
CA ARG A 156 11.58 -11.58 14.11
C ARG A 156 12.96 -11.93 14.68
N GLY A 157 13.52 -11.08 15.54
CA GLY A 157 14.81 -11.28 16.20
C GLY A 157 16.04 -10.94 15.36
N ARG A 158 15.90 -10.13 14.30
CA ARG A 158 17.00 -9.71 13.43
C ARG A 158 17.25 -8.21 13.50
N THR A 159 18.50 -7.82 13.30
CA THR A 159 18.92 -6.41 13.19
C THR A 159 19.38 -6.05 11.77
N HIS A 160 18.89 -6.76 10.77
CA HIS A 160 19.14 -6.53 9.35
C HIS A 160 17.92 -6.99 8.53
N ILE A 161 17.76 -6.45 7.34
CA ILE A 161 16.69 -6.79 6.40
C ILE A 161 17.10 -7.97 5.53
N THR A 162 16.17 -8.89 5.30
CA THR A 162 16.28 -10.02 4.40
C THR A 162 15.14 -10.00 3.37
N ALA A 163 15.10 -10.95 2.44
CA ALA A 163 14.00 -11.08 1.48
C ALA A 163 12.62 -11.28 2.13
N GLU A 164 12.57 -11.78 3.36
CA GLU A 164 11.30 -12.01 4.09
C GLU A 164 10.51 -10.73 4.36
N GLU A 165 11.17 -9.58 4.45
CA GLU A 165 10.53 -8.30 4.70
C GLU A 165 9.90 -7.70 3.44
N LEU A 166 10.28 -8.19 2.24
CA LEU A 166 9.76 -7.67 0.98
C LEU A 166 8.24 -7.85 0.87
N ALA A 167 7.70 -8.98 1.30
CA ALA A 167 6.26 -9.24 1.26
C ALA A 167 5.46 -8.19 2.06
N VAL A 168 5.98 -7.74 3.20
CA VAL A 168 5.35 -6.69 4.03
C VAL A 168 5.40 -5.34 3.32
N ALA A 169 6.57 -4.96 2.77
CA ALA A 169 6.73 -3.72 2.02
C ALA A 169 5.80 -3.68 0.80
N TYR A 170 5.73 -4.80 0.07
CA TYR A 170 4.86 -4.97 -1.09
C TYR A 170 3.38 -4.79 -0.72
N ARG A 171 2.92 -5.49 0.32
CA ARG A 171 1.53 -5.39 0.79
C ARG A 171 1.16 -3.95 1.13
N ILE A 172 1.99 -3.27 1.92
CA ILE A 172 1.74 -1.88 2.31
C ILE A 172 1.79 -0.95 1.10
N ALA A 173 2.71 -1.17 0.16
CA ALA A 173 2.80 -0.37 -1.06
C ALA A 173 1.50 -0.47 -1.89
N ILE A 174 1.01 -1.69 -2.14
CA ILE A 174 -0.23 -1.94 -2.90
C ILE A 174 -1.45 -1.38 -2.19
N ASP A 175 -1.54 -1.57 -0.87
CA ASP A 175 -2.67 -1.07 -0.08
C ASP A 175 -2.67 0.46 0.03
N SER A 176 -1.52 1.07 -0.19
CA SER A 176 -1.31 2.52 -0.07
C SER A 176 -1.59 3.32 -1.35
N VAL A 177 -2.15 2.71 -2.39
CA VAL A 177 -2.51 3.39 -3.64
C VAL A 177 -4.01 3.28 -3.93
N PRO A 178 -4.58 4.13 -4.81
CA PRO A 178 -6.00 4.05 -5.16
C PRO A 178 -6.41 2.67 -5.65
N GLU A 179 -7.55 2.16 -5.18
CA GLU A 179 -8.03 0.79 -5.43
C GLU A 179 -8.19 0.48 -6.92
N GLU A 180 -8.67 1.45 -7.71
CA GLU A 180 -8.79 1.27 -9.16
C GLU A 180 -7.45 1.06 -9.86
N ARG A 181 -6.36 1.65 -9.32
CA ARG A 181 -5.00 1.52 -9.88
C ARG A 181 -4.33 0.26 -9.36
N SER A 182 -4.44 -0.04 -8.05
CA SER A 182 -3.92 -1.30 -7.50
C SER A 182 -4.60 -2.51 -8.13
N GLY A 183 -5.91 -2.43 -8.42
CA GLY A 183 -6.63 -3.51 -9.11
C GLY A 183 -6.11 -3.80 -10.52
N VAL A 184 -5.71 -2.77 -11.29
CA VAL A 184 -5.07 -2.99 -12.61
C VAL A 184 -3.69 -3.61 -12.44
N LEU A 185 -2.88 -3.10 -11.51
CA LEU A 185 -1.54 -3.61 -11.25
C LEU A 185 -1.56 -5.07 -10.82
N LEU A 186 -2.41 -5.44 -9.86
CA LEU A 186 -2.57 -6.82 -9.41
C LEU A 186 -3.01 -7.73 -10.54
N ALA A 187 -3.99 -7.29 -11.35
CA ALA A 187 -4.42 -8.08 -12.51
C ALA A 187 -3.31 -8.28 -13.56
N LEU A 188 -2.42 -7.29 -13.75
CA LEU A 188 -1.24 -7.45 -14.59
C LEU A 188 -0.26 -8.48 -14.02
N ILE A 189 0.03 -8.40 -12.72
CA ILE A 189 0.92 -9.32 -12.01
C ILE A 189 0.39 -10.76 -12.09
N ASP A 190 -0.88 -10.96 -11.76
CA ASP A 190 -1.53 -12.28 -11.76
C ASP A 190 -1.61 -12.92 -13.17
N ASN A 191 -1.46 -12.11 -14.22
CA ASN A 191 -1.48 -12.57 -15.62
C ASN A 191 -0.11 -12.47 -16.31
N GLY A 192 0.99 -12.58 -15.57
CA GLY A 192 2.34 -12.57 -16.13
C GLY A 192 2.72 -11.25 -16.80
N GLY A 193 2.28 -10.14 -16.25
CA GLY A 193 2.61 -8.78 -16.70
C GLY A 193 1.77 -8.25 -17.87
N THR A 194 0.82 -9.01 -18.40
CA THR A 194 -0.01 -8.57 -19.56
C THR A 194 -1.47 -8.92 -19.33
N ILE A 195 -2.39 -7.99 -19.66
CA ILE A 195 -3.82 -8.24 -19.57
C ILE A 195 -4.59 -7.54 -20.69
N SER A 196 -5.59 -8.21 -21.26
CA SER A 196 -6.49 -7.63 -22.25
C SER A 196 -7.65 -6.88 -21.60
N THR A 197 -8.22 -5.91 -22.33
CA THR A 197 -9.43 -5.19 -21.93
C THR A 197 -10.59 -6.14 -21.62
N LYS A 198 -10.73 -7.22 -22.42
CA LYS A 198 -11.80 -8.21 -22.26
C LYS A 198 -11.63 -9.01 -20.97
N GLU A 199 -10.44 -9.47 -20.68
CA GLU A 199 -10.12 -10.24 -19.45
C GLU A 199 -10.30 -9.39 -18.21
N TYR A 200 -9.74 -8.18 -18.19
CA TYR A 200 -9.89 -7.28 -17.06
C TYR A 200 -11.37 -6.90 -16.80
N ALA A 201 -12.15 -6.63 -17.86
CA ALA A 201 -13.60 -6.39 -17.74
C ALA A 201 -14.34 -7.59 -17.15
N LYS A 202 -13.95 -8.83 -17.55
CA LYS A 202 -14.54 -10.08 -17.02
C LYS A 202 -14.23 -10.28 -15.55
N ILE A 203 -12.98 -10.03 -15.13
CA ILE A 203 -12.52 -10.19 -13.72
C ILE A 203 -13.21 -9.18 -12.82
N THR A 204 -13.33 -7.93 -13.26
CA THR A 204 -13.79 -6.82 -12.40
C THR A 204 -15.26 -6.48 -12.54
N GLY A 205 -15.93 -6.99 -13.57
CA GLY A 205 -17.35 -6.67 -13.86
C GLY A 205 -17.59 -5.24 -14.34
N VAL A 206 -16.54 -4.43 -14.61
CA VAL A 206 -16.69 -3.04 -15.05
C VAL A 206 -16.85 -2.93 -16.57
N SER A 207 -17.45 -1.81 -17.03
CA SER A 207 -17.63 -1.56 -18.45
C SER A 207 -16.30 -1.40 -19.19
N ARG A 208 -16.26 -1.72 -20.49
CA ARG A 208 -15.07 -1.51 -21.33
C ARG A 208 -14.58 -0.06 -21.32
N GLY A 209 -15.48 0.92 -21.31
CA GLY A 209 -15.10 2.33 -21.23
C GLY A 209 -14.35 2.65 -19.93
N THR A 210 -14.78 2.07 -18.81
CA THR A 210 -14.09 2.19 -17.53
C THR A 210 -12.71 1.53 -17.58
N VAL A 211 -12.58 0.36 -18.23
CA VAL A 211 -11.28 -0.32 -18.41
C VAL A 211 -10.31 0.56 -19.17
N TYR A 212 -10.71 1.11 -20.32
CA TYR A 212 -9.85 2.02 -21.09
C TYR A 212 -9.40 3.23 -20.27
N THR A 213 -10.29 3.84 -19.49
CA THR A 213 -9.90 4.94 -18.60
C THR A 213 -8.85 4.51 -17.58
N ARG A 214 -9.00 3.34 -16.97
CA ARG A 214 -8.03 2.80 -16.01
C ARG A 214 -6.69 2.50 -16.67
N PHE A 215 -6.70 1.88 -17.84
CA PHE A 215 -5.51 1.55 -18.61
C PHE A 215 -4.75 2.81 -19.06
N ASP A 216 -5.47 3.83 -19.56
CA ASP A 216 -4.88 5.12 -19.92
C ASP A 216 -4.23 5.81 -18.70
N HIS A 217 -4.83 5.69 -17.50
CA HIS A 217 -4.19 6.19 -16.28
C HIS A 217 -2.87 5.49 -16.01
N MET A 218 -2.83 4.15 -16.09
CA MET A 218 -1.63 3.37 -15.81
C MET A 218 -0.52 3.62 -16.82
N GLU A 219 -0.87 3.80 -18.10
CA GLU A 219 0.07 4.19 -19.15
C GLU A 219 0.66 5.58 -18.91
N ARG A 220 -0.17 6.58 -18.60
CA ARG A 220 0.29 7.95 -18.30
C ARG A 220 1.20 8.03 -17.08
N LEU A 221 1.01 7.14 -16.13
CA LEU A 221 1.88 7.01 -14.95
C LEU A 221 3.18 6.26 -15.25
N GLY A 222 3.34 5.69 -16.45
CA GLY A 222 4.51 4.92 -16.87
C GLY A 222 4.62 3.59 -16.13
N ILE A 223 3.49 2.98 -15.75
CA ILE A 223 3.44 1.66 -15.11
C ILE A 223 3.30 0.58 -16.16
N CYS A 224 2.49 0.82 -17.19
CA CYS A 224 2.30 -0.10 -18.29
C CYS A 224 2.34 0.65 -19.63
N GLN A 225 2.32 -0.10 -20.71
CA GLN A 225 2.20 0.38 -22.07
C GLN A 225 1.20 -0.47 -22.84
N TYR A 226 0.57 0.09 -23.85
CA TYR A 226 -0.24 -0.71 -24.75
C TYR A 226 0.61 -1.61 -25.62
N THR A 227 0.21 -2.88 -25.76
CA THR A 227 0.98 -3.90 -26.52
C THR A 227 1.00 -3.65 -28.02
N GLN A 228 0.01 -2.93 -28.56
CA GLN A 228 -0.05 -2.50 -29.96
C GLN A 228 -0.46 -1.03 -30.01
N LYS A 229 0.34 -0.21 -30.72
CA LYS A 229 -0.09 1.17 -31.04
C LYS A 229 -1.34 1.08 -31.90
N SER A 230 -2.40 1.71 -31.45
CA SER A 230 -3.67 1.87 -32.17
C SER A 230 -3.44 2.18 -33.66
N ILE A 231 -3.78 1.26 -34.54
CA ILE A 231 -3.91 1.55 -35.97
C ILE A 231 -5.24 2.27 -36.12
N LYS A 232 -5.19 3.54 -36.45
CA LYS A 232 -6.22 4.59 -36.73
C LYS A 232 -7.70 4.36 -36.37
N THR A 233 -8.19 3.16 -36.07
CA THR A 233 -9.62 2.87 -35.88
C THR A 233 -9.96 1.86 -34.76
N LYS A 234 -8.97 1.17 -34.16
CA LYS A 234 -9.24 0.26 -33.04
C LYS A 234 -8.35 0.60 -31.86
N PRO A 235 -8.92 0.82 -30.67
CA PRO A 235 -8.11 0.96 -29.46
C PRO A 235 -7.31 -0.35 -29.23
N ALA A 236 -6.10 -0.19 -28.72
CA ALA A 236 -5.29 -1.34 -28.35
C ALA A 236 -6.03 -2.19 -27.28
N ASP A 237 -6.10 -3.51 -27.49
CA ASP A 237 -6.92 -4.38 -26.68
C ASP A 237 -6.24 -4.89 -25.40
N ALA A 238 -4.93 -4.64 -25.24
CA ALA A 238 -4.17 -5.12 -24.07
C ALA A 238 -3.08 -4.13 -23.63
N ILE A 239 -2.76 -4.19 -22.35
CA ILE A 239 -1.62 -3.47 -21.75
C ILE A 239 -0.62 -4.48 -21.18
N GLN A 240 0.63 -4.05 -21.08
CA GLN A 240 1.73 -4.80 -20.50
C GLN A 240 2.50 -3.92 -19.53
N LEU A 241 3.01 -4.50 -18.44
CA LEU A 241 3.95 -3.82 -17.53
C LEU A 241 5.17 -3.34 -18.33
N THR A 242 5.67 -2.15 -18.02
CA THR A 242 6.97 -1.73 -18.57
C THR A 242 8.11 -2.55 -17.93
N ASP A 243 9.27 -2.60 -18.58
CA ASP A 243 10.44 -3.36 -18.11
C ASP A 243 10.84 -2.96 -16.68
N GLU A 244 10.60 -1.72 -16.31
CA GLU A 244 10.84 -1.20 -14.95
C GLU A 244 10.07 -1.97 -13.87
N TRP A 245 8.87 -2.49 -14.20
CA TRP A 245 7.95 -3.13 -13.25
C TRP A 245 7.75 -4.63 -13.51
N MET A 246 8.31 -5.18 -14.59
CA MET A 246 8.13 -6.59 -14.97
C MET A 246 8.57 -7.56 -13.86
N TRP A 247 9.59 -7.20 -13.07
CA TRP A 247 10.07 -8.01 -11.95
C TRP A 247 8.96 -8.35 -10.92
N MET A 248 7.88 -7.57 -10.87
CA MET A 248 6.75 -7.83 -9.95
C MET A 248 5.91 -9.03 -10.37
N SER A 249 5.91 -9.40 -11.66
CA SER A 249 5.22 -10.60 -12.16
C SER A 249 6.04 -11.87 -12.03
N ASP A 250 7.35 -11.73 -11.84
CA ASP A 250 8.28 -12.86 -11.75
C ASP A 250 8.48 -13.34 -10.31
N GLU A 251 8.08 -12.53 -9.33
CA GLU A 251 8.21 -12.87 -7.93
C GLU A 251 6.94 -13.56 -7.40
N ASP A 252 7.14 -14.72 -6.80
CA ASP A 252 6.11 -15.42 -6.01
C ASP A 252 5.86 -14.68 -4.68
N ILE A 253 5.44 -13.40 -4.81
CA ILE A 253 5.05 -12.60 -3.65
C ILE A 253 3.63 -13.03 -3.28
N SER A 254 3.52 -14.13 -2.55
CA SER A 254 2.26 -14.62 -2.01
C SER A 254 1.60 -13.52 -1.15
N LEU A 255 0.63 -12.80 -1.73
CA LEU A 255 -0.22 -11.83 -1.01
C LEU A 255 -1.24 -12.52 -0.10
N ASN A 256 -1.27 -13.86 -0.12
CA ASN A 256 -2.18 -14.71 0.64
C ASN A 256 -1.52 -15.16 1.96
N GLY A 257 -1.32 -14.20 2.87
CA GLY A 257 -0.90 -14.44 4.24
C GLY A 257 -1.95 -13.95 5.22
#